data_d3d30c93171c4f242d48618ce78f321b
#
_entry.id   d3d30c93171c4f242d48618ce78f321b
#
_cell.length_a   1.000
_cell.length_b   1.000
_cell.length_c   1.000
_cell.angle_alpha   90.00
_cell.angle_beta   90.00
_cell.angle_gamma   90.00
#
_symmetry.space_group_name_H-M   'P 1'
#
loop_
_entity.id
_entity.type
_entity.pdbx_description
1 polymer ?
#
loop_
_entity_poly.entity_id
_entity_poly.type
_entity_poly.pdbx_seq_one_letter_code
_entity_poly.pdbx_strand_id
1 'polypeptide(L)'
;MVSTLDIVGARIEQNLCVEMPVALSSMKGWKLSAFELSGKNLLLGGFGLFALTFALLQKKCFGKRLTRLLTRFYFPLTWPLNYVVRKYIKSGDYWSRVDEVLFLGAVPLQGWLFKHAEELYNNGVRAVVNCQDEYAGPVQSYKRLGIKQLHLPIVDHVEPSVNQLHEAVAFIDQYSLSKDTTIAQVYCHCKGGHGRSAAIAICWLMHKHGLDPIQAQERLNGIRQVRKKLYQQPNVLEFYASSKRPVL
;
A
#
# COMPACT_ATOMS: atom_id res chain seq x y z
N MET A 1 36.90 -2.44 2.80
CA MET A 1 36.92 -1.51 3.93
C MET A 1 35.81 -0.50 3.72
N VAL A 2 34.62 -0.78 4.25
CA VAL A 2 33.48 0.16 4.25
C VAL A 2 33.55 0.86 5.59
N SER A 3 33.58 2.19 5.57
CA SER A 3 33.89 3.01 6.76
C SER A 3 32.68 3.02 7.72
N THR A 4 33.02 3.01 9.01
CA THR A 4 32.12 3.00 10.18
C THR A 4 31.21 4.23 10.29
N LEU A 5 31.19 5.13 9.32
CA LEU A 5 30.38 6.37 9.32
C LEU A 5 28.96 6.20 8.75
N ASP A 6 28.70 5.13 7.98
CA ASP A 6 27.38 4.94 7.36
C ASP A 6 26.34 4.28 8.27
N ILE A 7 26.76 3.76 9.43
CA ILE A 7 25.85 3.10 10.39
C ILE A 7 25.21 4.11 11.37
N VAL A 8 25.78 5.30 11.51
CA VAL A 8 25.28 6.32 12.44
C VAL A 8 24.11 7.12 11.85
N GLY A 9 24.05 7.29 10.53
CA GLY A 9 22.98 8.03 9.86
C GLY A 9 21.60 7.38 9.94
N ALA A 10 21.54 6.04 9.94
CA ALA A 10 20.27 5.30 9.95
C ALA A 10 19.59 5.24 11.33
N ARG A 11 20.32 5.58 12.41
CA ARG A 11 19.80 5.54 13.79
C ARG A 11 19.18 6.85 14.25
N ILE A 12 19.39 7.94 13.54
CA ILE A 12 18.92 9.28 13.94
C ILE A 12 17.48 9.54 13.50
N GLU A 13 17.00 8.92 12.43
CA GLU A 13 15.60 9.11 11.99
C GLU A 13 14.55 8.35 12.83
N GLN A 14 14.94 7.37 13.63
CA GLN A 14 14.00 6.63 14.48
C GLN A 14 13.70 7.31 15.82
N ASN A 15 14.51 8.29 16.24
CA ASN A 15 14.38 8.92 17.56
C ASN A 15 13.60 10.26 17.56
N LEU A 16 13.14 10.75 16.40
CA LEU A 16 12.43 12.03 16.31
C LEU A 16 10.95 11.99 16.76
N CYS A 17 10.43 10.82 17.11
CA CYS A 17 9.09 10.70 17.70
C CYS A 17 9.08 10.67 19.24
N VAL A 18 10.23 10.73 19.92
CA VAL A 18 10.32 10.54 21.37
C VAL A 18 10.47 11.86 22.16
N GLU A 19 10.80 12.97 21.51
CA GLU A 19 10.84 14.26 22.18
C GLU A 19 9.54 15.05 21.97
N MET A 20 8.51 14.71 22.73
CA MET A 20 7.49 15.68 23.08
C MET A 20 8.12 16.69 24.02
N PRO A 21 8.17 17.99 23.69
CA PRO A 21 8.72 18.97 24.60
C PRO A 21 7.89 18.98 25.88
N VAL A 22 8.57 18.98 27.01
CA VAL A 22 8.05 19.19 28.37
C VAL A 22 7.47 20.61 28.49
N ALA A 23 6.39 20.88 27.77
CA ALA A 23 5.63 22.14 27.85
C ALA A 23 4.35 22.00 28.67
N LEU A 24 4.16 20.85 29.34
CA LEU A 24 2.97 20.61 30.18
C LEU A 24 3.12 21.08 31.64
N SER A 25 4.28 21.59 32.06
CA SER A 25 4.48 22.03 33.46
C SER A 25 4.13 23.49 33.74
N SER A 26 3.82 24.31 32.73
CA SER A 26 3.48 25.75 32.95
C SER A 26 1.99 26.07 32.82
N MET A 27 1.10 25.10 32.70
CA MET A 27 -0.36 25.33 32.64
C MET A 27 -1.03 25.24 34.01
N LYS A 28 -0.40 25.78 35.07
CA LYS A 28 -1.09 26.06 36.30
C LYS A 28 -1.90 27.38 36.13
N GLY A 29 -3.17 27.25 35.82
CA GLY A 29 -4.06 28.43 35.80
C GLY A 29 -5.26 28.36 34.87
N TRP A 30 -5.43 27.31 34.09
CA TRP A 30 -6.65 27.15 33.30
C TRP A 30 -7.75 26.60 34.23
N LYS A 31 -8.62 27.49 34.72
CA LYS A 31 -9.94 27.08 35.24
C LYS A 31 -10.63 26.39 34.08
N LEU A 32 -10.84 25.09 34.18
CA LEU A 32 -11.84 24.37 33.37
C LEU A 32 -13.20 24.97 33.74
N SER A 33 -13.57 26.11 33.14
CA SER A 33 -14.96 26.51 33.04
C SER A 33 -15.68 25.33 32.40
N ALA A 34 -16.78 24.91 32.99
CA ALA A 34 -17.60 23.80 32.48
C ALA A 34 -17.76 23.97 30.98
N PHE A 35 -17.05 23.08 30.21
CA PHE A 35 -17.12 23.06 28.78
C PHE A 35 -18.52 22.50 28.49
N GLU A 36 -19.47 23.40 28.21
CA GLU A 36 -20.80 22.99 27.78
C GLU A 36 -20.63 22.03 26.63
N LEU A 37 -20.96 20.77 26.86
CA LEU A 37 -21.01 19.70 25.86
C LEU A 37 -22.17 19.98 24.90
N SER A 38 -22.08 21.11 24.21
CA SER A 38 -22.91 21.35 23.04
C SER A 38 -22.55 20.30 21.97
N GLY A 39 -23.55 19.68 21.36
CA GLY A 39 -23.33 18.70 20.31
C GLY A 39 -22.37 19.20 19.21
N LYS A 40 -22.31 20.52 18.96
CA LYS A 40 -21.36 21.15 18.03
C LYS A 40 -19.90 21.01 18.52
N ASN A 41 -19.66 21.23 19.83
CA ASN A 41 -18.32 21.12 20.41
C ASN A 41 -17.82 19.67 20.46
N LEU A 42 -18.73 18.72 20.69
CA LEU A 42 -18.42 17.27 20.61
C LEU A 42 -18.06 16.83 19.19
N LEU A 43 -18.78 17.31 18.18
CA LEU A 43 -18.51 17.04 16.78
C LEU A 43 -17.18 17.65 16.32
N LEU A 44 -16.89 18.90 16.70
CA LEU A 44 -15.63 19.57 16.38
C LEU A 44 -14.44 18.91 17.06
N GLY A 45 -14.58 18.53 18.35
CA GLY A 45 -13.56 17.78 19.08
C GLY A 45 -13.32 16.39 18.49
N GLY A 46 -14.37 15.67 18.11
CA GLY A 46 -14.30 14.38 17.44
C GLY A 46 -13.60 14.47 16.07
N PHE A 47 -13.94 15.49 15.29
CA PHE A 47 -13.29 15.72 13.99
C PHE A 47 -11.81 16.11 14.17
N GLY A 48 -11.48 16.95 15.16
CA GLY A 48 -10.08 17.30 15.47
C GLY A 48 -9.25 16.08 15.88
N LEU A 49 -9.79 15.23 16.75
CA LEU A 49 -9.13 13.98 17.15
C LEU A 49 -8.95 13.02 15.97
N PHE A 50 -9.96 12.90 15.13
CA PHE A 50 -9.89 12.12 13.89
C PHE A 50 -8.77 12.63 12.98
N ALA A 51 -8.73 13.92 12.69
CA ALA A 51 -7.71 14.52 11.84
C ALA A 51 -6.30 14.35 12.41
N LEU A 52 -6.14 14.55 13.74
CA LEU A 52 -4.85 14.39 14.42
C LEU A 52 -4.37 12.93 14.36
N THR A 53 -5.22 11.98 14.74
CA THR A 53 -4.83 10.55 14.71
C THR A 53 -4.56 10.07 13.29
N PHE A 54 -5.29 10.57 12.29
CA PHE A 54 -5.02 10.28 10.89
C PHE A 54 -3.68 10.88 10.43
N ALA A 55 -3.35 12.10 10.82
CA ALA A 55 -2.07 12.74 10.51
C ALA A 55 -0.88 11.99 11.16
N LEU A 56 -1.02 11.55 12.42
CA LEU A 56 -0.02 10.75 13.12
C LEU A 56 0.16 9.37 12.48
N LEU A 57 -0.92 8.77 11.98
CA LEU A 57 -0.88 7.53 11.23
C LEU A 57 -0.06 7.69 9.93
N GLN A 58 -0.26 8.81 9.20
CA GLN A 58 0.51 9.13 7.99
C GLN A 58 2.01 9.30 8.28
N LYS A 59 2.37 9.82 9.45
CA LYS A 59 3.75 9.99 9.90
C LYS A 59 4.38 8.71 10.49
N LYS A 60 3.67 7.59 10.48
CA LYS A 60 4.12 6.29 11.04
C LYS A 60 4.50 6.34 12.53
N CYS A 61 3.88 7.22 13.31
CA CYS A 61 4.17 7.42 14.74
C CYS A 61 3.67 6.28 15.65
N PHE A 62 2.91 5.33 15.12
CA PHE A 62 2.31 4.25 15.90
C PHE A 62 3.01 2.90 15.67
N GLY A 63 3.10 2.08 16.72
CA GLY A 63 3.56 0.70 16.58
C GLY A 63 2.62 -0.16 15.71
N LYS A 64 3.14 -1.26 15.14
CA LYS A 64 2.41 -2.11 14.16
C LYS A 64 0.99 -2.52 14.61
N ARG A 65 0.80 -2.87 15.89
CA ARG A 65 -0.53 -3.31 16.41
C ARG A 65 -1.56 -2.18 16.36
N LEU A 66 -1.19 -1.00 16.85
CA LEU A 66 -2.08 0.15 16.87
C LEU A 66 -2.32 0.66 15.44
N THR A 67 -1.30 0.72 14.59
CA THR A 67 -1.44 1.04 13.17
C THR A 67 -2.46 0.12 12.50
N ARG A 68 -2.38 -1.20 12.74
CA ARG A 68 -3.35 -2.18 12.18
C ARG A 68 -4.78 -1.91 12.63
N LEU A 69 -5.00 -1.61 13.90
CA LEU A 69 -6.35 -1.29 14.40
C LEU A 69 -6.88 0.00 13.79
N LEU A 70 -6.07 1.04 13.77
CA LEU A 70 -6.45 2.33 13.21
C LEU A 70 -6.72 2.25 11.71
N THR A 71 -5.89 1.56 10.93
CA THR A 71 -6.10 1.42 9.48
C THR A 71 -7.38 0.68 9.15
N ARG A 72 -7.74 -0.36 9.91
CA ARG A 72 -9.01 -1.07 9.77
C ARG A 72 -10.20 -0.18 10.11
N PHE A 73 -10.10 0.60 11.20
CA PHE A 73 -11.13 1.56 11.59
C PHE A 73 -11.31 2.68 10.55
N TYR A 74 -10.21 3.23 10.05
CA TYR A 74 -10.26 4.31 9.05
C TYR A 74 -10.60 3.83 7.64
N PHE A 75 -10.45 2.55 7.32
CA PHE A 75 -10.68 2.05 5.98
C PHE A 75 -12.09 2.38 5.45
N PRO A 76 -13.21 2.05 6.13
CA PRO A 76 -14.55 2.36 5.64
C PRO A 76 -14.81 3.86 5.47
N LEU A 77 -14.14 4.70 6.23
CA LEU A 77 -14.28 6.17 6.14
C LEU A 77 -13.44 6.78 5.02
N THR A 78 -12.31 6.17 4.70
CA THR A 78 -11.32 6.75 3.77
C THR A 78 -11.32 6.12 2.38
N TRP A 79 -11.89 4.91 2.19
CA TRP A 79 -11.94 4.32 0.86
C TRP A 79 -12.87 5.08 -0.11
N PRO A 80 -14.05 5.63 0.31
CA PRO A 80 -14.90 6.37 -0.62
C PRO A 80 -14.19 7.62 -1.14
N LEU A 81 -13.52 8.35 -0.23
CA LEU A 81 -12.69 9.50 -0.61
C LEU A 81 -11.57 9.10 -1.57
N ASN A 82 -10.87 7.99 -1.27
CA ASN A 82 -9.81 7.49 -2.14
C ASN A 82 -10.35 7.08 -3.51
N TYR A 83 -11.55 6.49 -3.58
CA TYR A 83 -12.22 6.16 -4.84
C TYR A 83 -12.48 7.41 -5.68
N VAL A 84 -13.11 8.44 -5.09
CA VAL A 84 -13.40 9.71 -5.78
C VAL A 84 -12.12 10.39 -6.25
N VAL A 85 -11.11 10.49 -5.37
CA VAL A 85 -9.82 11.10 -5.71
C VAL A 85 -9.13 10.35 -6.86
N ARG A 86 -9.19 9.02 -6.87
CA ARG A 86 -8.55 8.21 -7.89
C ARG A 86 -9.28 8.25 -9.22
N LYS A 87 -10.60 8.25 -9.20
CA LYS A 87 -11.42 8.18 -10.41
C LYS A 87 -11.61 9.54 -11.07
N TYR A 88 -11.70 10.63 -10.29
CA TYR A 88 -12.14 11.92 -10.80
C TYR A 88 -11.13 13.07 -10.64
N ILE A 89 -10.22 13.00 -9.67
CA ILE A 89 -9.32 14.12 -9.36
C ILE A 89 -7.91 13.87 -9.87
N LYS A 90 -7.37 12.68 -9.63
CA LYS A 90 -6.06 12.31 -10.18
C LYS A 90 -6.29 11.73 -11.56
N SER A 91 -5.87 12.46 -12.58
CA SER A 91 -5.91 12.05 -13.99
C SER A 91 -5.15 10.74 -14.17
N GLY A 92 -5.81 9.62 -14.00
CA GLY A 92 -5.23 8.29 -14.16
C GLY A 92 -6.30 7.23 -13.94
N ASP A 93 -6.14 6.10 -14.61
CA ASP A 93 -7.04 4.97 -14.51
C ASP A 93 -7.11 4.40 -13.10
N TYR A 94 -8.27 3.86 -12.73
CA TYR A 94 -8.45 3.18 -11.45
C TYR A 94 -7.48 2.00 -11.30
N TRP A 95 -7.17 1.33 -12.42
CA TRP A 95 -6.06 0.40 -12.61
C TRP A 95 -5.33 0.71 -13.91
N SER A 96 -4.05 0.40 -13.94
CA SER A 96 -3.18 0.62 -15.09
C SER A 96 -2.49 -0.67 -15.48
N ARG A 97 -2.34 -0.93 -16.78
CA ARG A 97 -1.58 -2.06 -17.28
C ARG A 97 -0.09 -1.76 -17.16
N VAL A 98 0.65 -2.57 -16.43
CA VAL A 98 2.09 -2.41 -16.19
C VAL A 98 2.89 -3.05 -17.34
N ASP A 99 2.49 -4.26 -17.71
CA ASP A 99 3.01 -5.01 -18.87
C ASP A 99 1.96 -6.00 -19.39
N GLU A 100 2.38 -6.99 -20.15
CA GLU A 100 1.47 -8.00 -20.71
C GLU A 100 0.80 -8.88 -19.64
N VAL A 101 1.40 -9.03 -18.46
CA VAL A 101 0.93 -9.92 -17.39
C VAL A 101 0.29 -9.16 -16.25
N LEU A 102 0.84 -8.00 -15.87
CA LEU A 102 0.51 -7.32 -14.62
C LEU A 102 -0.34 -6.06 -14.82
N PHE A 103 -1.45 -6.00 -14.10
CA PHE A 103 -2.17 -4.77 -13.80
C PHE A 103 -1.89 -4.31 -12.37
N LEU A 104 -1.77 -3.00 -12.18
CA LEU A 104 -1.61 -2.35 -10.88
C LEU A 104 -2.76 -1.38 -10.63
N GLY A 105 -3.41 -1.47 -9.47
CA GLY A 105 -4.53 -0.57 -9.19
C GLY A 105 -4.95 -0.43 -7.75
N ALA A 106 -6.09 0.24 -7.58
CA ALA A 106 -6.72 0.49 -6.30
C ALA A 106 -7.60 -0.70 -5.85
N VAL A 107 -8.15 -0.62 -4.65
CA VAL A 107 -9.00 -1.65 -4.06
C VAL A 107 -10.20 -1.99 -4.96
N PRO A 108 -10.40 -3.25 -5.38
CA PRO A 108 -11.57 -3.65 -6.15
C PRO A 108 -12.80 -3.69 -5.24
N LEU A 109 -13.84 -2.97 -5.65
CA LEU A 109 -15.09 -2.86 -4.93
C LEU A 109 -16.16 -3.74 -5.57
N GLN A 110 -17.05 -4.28 -4.75
CA GLN A 110 -18.14 -5.12 -5.21
C GLN A 110 -19.42 -4.77 -4.46
N GLY A 111 -20.54 -4.73 -5.17
CA GLY A 111 -21.86 -4.42 -4.63
C GLY A 111 -22.82 -4.02 -5.76
N TRP A 112 -23.92 -3.39 -5.41
CA TRP A 112 -24.90 -2.93 -6.38
C TRP A 112 -24.39 -1.80 -7.30
N LEU A 113 -23.46 -0.97 -6.80
CA LEU A 113 -22.85 0.13 -7.57
C LEU A 113 -21.55 -0.26 -8.27
N PHE A 114 -20.86 -1.31 -7.80
CA PHE A 114 -19.52 -1.66 -8.26
C PHE A 114 -19.46 -3.12 -8.67
N LYS A 115 -18.95 -3.37 -9.85
CA LYS A 115 -18.73 -4.72 -10.41
C LYS A 115 -17.28 -4.90 -10.85
N HIS A 116 -16.33 -4.40 -10.01
CA HIS A 116 -14.92 -4.39 -10.38
C HIS A 116 -14.34 -5.81 -10.59
N ALA A 117 -14.88 -6.83 -9.92
CA ALA A 117 -14.43 -8.20 -10.13
C ALA A 117 -14.77 -8.70 -11.55
N GLU A 118 -15.99 -8.39 -12.03
CA GLU A 118 -16.44 -8.70 -13.38
C GLU A 118 -15.70 -7.88 -14.44
N GLU A 119 -15.45 -6.60 -14.16
CA GLU A 119 -14.67 -5.74 -15.06
C GLU A 119 -13.23 -6.25 -15.20
N LEU A 120 -12.58 -6.63 -14.11
CA LEU A 120 -11.25 -7.22 -14.14
C LEU A 120 -11.23 -8.55 -14.90
N TYR A 121 -12.22 -9.41 -14.67
CA TYR A 121 -12.36 -10.67 -15.39
C TYR A 121 -12.51 -10.47 -16.91
N ASN A 122 -13.34 -9.50 -17.31
CA ASN A 122 -13.56 -9.14 -18.72
C ASN A 122 -12.31 -8.53 -19.37
N ASN A 123 -11.44 -7.90 -18.58
CA ASN A 123 -10.12 -7.44 -19.01
C ASN A 123 -9.03 -8.54 -19.02
N GLY A 124 -9.40 -9.80 -18.85
CA GLY A 124 -8.46 -10.93 -18.92
C GLY A 124 -7.82 -11.29 -17.58
N VAL A 125 -8.15 -10.62 -16.47
CA VAL A 125 -7.61 -10.95 -15.15
C VAL A 125 -8.12 -12.31 -14.69
N ARG A 126 -7.21 -13.19 -14.30
CA ARG A 126 -7.50 -14.54 -13.77
C ARG A 126 -6.90 -14.76 -12.39
N ALA A 127 -6.07 -13.82 -11.94
CA ALA A 127 -5.48 -13.88 -10.61
C ALA A 127 -5.37 -12.48 -10.00
N VAL A 128 -5.34 -12.42 -8.66
CA VAL A 128 -5.26 -11.18 -7.89
C VAL A 128 -4.24 -11.33 -6.78
N VAL A 129 -3.35 -10.35 -6.64
CA VAL A 129 -2.50 -10.17 -5.45
C VAL A 129 -3.10 -9.05 -4.62
N ASN A 130 -3.71 -9.41 -3.50
CA ASN A 130 -4.29 -8.45 -2.55
C ASN A 130 -3.29 -8.13 -1.44
N CYS A 131 -2.80 -6.89 -1.42
CA CYS A 131 -1.79 -6.41 -0.47
C CYS A 131 -2.39 -5.72 0.76
N GLN A 132 -3.65 -5.99 1.10
CA GLN A 132 -4.33 -5.28 2.19
C GLN A 132 -4.56 -6.18 3.40
N ASP A 133 -4.20 -5.69 4.60
CA ASP A 133 -4.59 -6.30 5.88
C ASP A 133 -6.04 -5.90 6.26
N GLU A 134 -6.46 -4.72 5.83
CA GLU A 134 -7.74 -4.12 6.17
C GLU A 134 -8.93 -4.61 5.32
N TYR A 135 -8.69 -5.30 4.21
CA TYR A 135 -9.75 -5.75 3.30
C TYR A 135 -9.37 -7.05 2.57
N ALA A 136 -10.19 -8.07 2.73
CA ALA A 136 -9.96 -9.39 2.11
C ALA A 136 -10.24 -9.46 0.60
N GLY A 137 -10.82 -8.41 0.02
CA GLY A 137 -11.27 -8.41 -1.37
C GLY A 137 -12.69 -8.95 -1.54
N PRO A 138 -13.25 -8.89 -2.77
CA PRO A 138 -14.57 -9.44 -3.09
C PRO A 138 -14.47 -10.96 -3.34
N VAL A 139 -14.09 -11.71 -2.31
CA VAL A 139 -13.75 -13.16 -2.37
C VAL A 139 -14.85 -14.01 -3.00
N GLN A 140 -16.13 -13.70 -2.71
CA GLN A 140 -17.26 -14.43 -3.28
C GLN A 140 -17.35 -14.27 -4.80
N SER A 141 -17.14 -13.03 -5.30
CA SER A 141 -17.12 -12.75 -6.72
C SER A 141 -15.93 -13.38 -7.42
N TYR A 142 -14.76 -13.38 -6.77
CA TYR A 142 -13.58 -14.07 -7.30
C TYR A 142 -13.81 -15.58 -7.44
N LYS A 143 -14.39 -16.22 -6.41
CA LYS A 143 -14.74 -17.64 -6.48
C LYS A 143 -15.71 -17.95 -7.62
N ARG A 144 -16.76 -17.15 -7.78
CA ARG A 144 -17.75 -17.31 -8.85
C ARG A 144 -17.13 -17.18 -10.24
N LEU A 145 -16.17 -16.25 -10.41
CA LEU A 145 -15.50 -15.97 -11.68
C LEU A 145 -14.26 -16.85 -11.93
N GLY A 146 -13.89 -17.74 -11.01
CA GLY A 146 -12.69 -18.55 -11.11
C GLY A 146 -11.38 -17.74 -11.00
N ILE A 147 -11.43 -16.53 -10.43
CA ILE A 147 -10.24 -15.72 -10.17
C ILE A 147 -9.53 -16.24 -8.91
N LYS A 148 -8.25 -16.60 -9.04
CA LYS A 148 -7.41 -17.00 -7.90
C LYS A 148 -6.90 -15.77 -7.14
N GLN A 149 -6.87 -15.82 -5.82
CA GLN A 149 -6.33 -14.72 -5.02
C GLN A 149 -5.17 -15.19 -4.14
N LEU A 150 -4.05 -14.49 -4.23
CA LEU A 150 -3.01 -14.47 -3.20
C LEU A 150 -3.30 -13.28 -2.28
N HIS A 151 -3.57 -13.55 -0.99
CA HIS A 151 -3.80 -12.51 0.00
C HIS A 151 -2.57 -12.34 0.89
N LEU A 152 -1.91 -11.20 0.75
CA LEU A 152 -0.75 -10.77 1.55
C LEU A 152 -1.21 -9.66 2.50
N PRO A 153 -1.49 -9.96 3.78
CA PRO A 153 -2.01 -8.97 4.72
C PRO A 153 -0.91 -8.00 5.16
N ILE A 154 -0.66 -6.98 4.35
CA ILE A 154 0.30 -5.92 4.61
C ILE A 154 -0.45 -4.72 5.19
N VAL A 155 -0.09 -4.30 6.42
CA VAL A 155 -0.70 -3.15 7.11
C VAL A 155 -0.44 -1.88 6.32
N ASP A 156 -1.42 -0.98 6.22
CA ASP A 156 -1.23 0.28 5.50
C ASP A 156 -0.09 1.11 6.11
N HIS A 157 0.64 1.83 5.27
CA HIS A 157 1.87 2.56 5.60
C HIS A 157 3.08 1.69 6.03
N VAL A 158 2.94 0.36 6.08
CA VAL A 158 4.05 -0.58 6.29
C VAL A 158 4.54 -1.11 4.93
N GLU A 159 5.83 -1.33 4.82
CA GLU A 159 6.45 -1.92 3.62
C GLU A 159 6.19 -3.43 3.58
N PRO A 160 6.00 -4.03 2.39
CA PRO A 160 6.00 -5.49 2.24
C PRO A 160 7.32 -6.08 2.75
N SER A 161 7.28 -7.21 3.44
CA SER A 161 8.50 -7.93 3.78
C SER A 161 9.14 -8.56 2.53
N VAL A 162 10.43 -8.86 2.59
CA VAL A 162 11.15 -9.51 1.48
C VAL A 162 10.49 -10.83 1.08
N ASN A 163 10.06 -11.64 2.04
CA ASN A 163 9.35 -12.88 1.76
C ASN A 163 8.02 -12.63 1.03
N GLN A 164 7.26 -11.60 1.42
CA GLN A 164 6.03 -11.21 0.72
C GLN A 164 6.30 -10.71 -0.69
N LEU A 165 7.42 -10.02 -0.93
CA LEU A 165 7.83 -9.60 -2.27
C LEU A 165 8.15 -10.82 -3.15
N HIS A 166 8.93 -11.79 -2.64
CA HIS A 166 9.23 -13.03 -3.34
C HIS A 166 7.98 -13.86 -3.62
N GLU A 167 7.10 -14.03 -2.64
CA GLU A 167 5.84 -14.76 -2.77
C GLU A 167 4.93 -14.14 -3.84
N ALA A 168 4.80 -12.81 -3.82
CA ALA A 168 4.00 -12.09 -4.82
C ALA A 168 4.57 -12.24 -6.23
N VAL A 169 5.88 -12.05 -6.40
CA VAL A 169 6.56 -12.16 -7.71
C VAL A 169 6.46 -13.59 -8.23
N ALA A 170 6.72 -14.60 -7.41
CA ALA A 170 6.57 -16.00 -7.80
C ALA A 170 5.13 -16.35 -8.20
N PHE A 171 4.12 -15.81 -7.50
CA PHE A 171 2.72 -15.97 -7.86
C PHE A 171 2.40 -15.32 -9.22
N ILE A 172 2.89 -14.11 -9.49
CA ILE A 172 2.68 -13.41 -10.76
C ILE A 172 3.37 -14.19 -11.90
N ASP A 173 4.58 -14.72 -11.66
CA ASP A 173 5.36 -15.41 -12.69
C ASP A 173 4.70 -16.71 -13.17
N GLN A 174 3.92 -17.40 -12.34
CA GLN A 174 3.13 -18.57 -12.76
C GLN A 174 2.19 -18.27 -13.95
N TYR A 175 1.72 -17.02 -14.05
CA TYR A 175 0.83 -16.58 -15.15
C TYR A 175 1.61 -16.04 -16.34
N SER A 176 2.89 -15.73 -16.19
CA SER A 176 3.76 -15.31 -17.28
C SER A 176 4.26 -16.49 -18.12
N LEU A 177 4.31 -17.68 -17.52
CA LEU A 177 4.82 -18.92 -18.14
C LEU A 177 3.70 -19.75 -18.80
N SER A 178 2.45 -19.35 -18.67
CA SER A 178 1.32 -20.08 -19.27
C SER A 178 1.45 -20.08 -20.79
N LYS A 179 1.62 -21.29 -21.37
CA LYS A 179 1.68 -21.49 -22.82
C LYS A 179 0.30 -21.40 -23.49
N ASP A 180 -0.75 -21.22 -22.72
CA ASP A 180 -2.10 -21.04 -23.25
C ASP A 180 -2.21 -19.66 -23.92
N THR A 181 -2.77 -19.65 -25.12
CA THR A 181 -2.89 -18.48 -26.00
C THR A 181 -3.70 -17.32 -25.43
N THR A 182 -4.39 -17.53 -24.32
CA THR A 182 -5.02 -16.48 -23.50
C THR A 182 -4.10 -16.13 -22.33
N ILE A 183 -3.31 -15.08 -22.50
CA ILE A 183 -2.47 -14.54 -21.42
C ILE A 183 -3.35 -14.22 -20.22
N ALA A 184 -3.27 -15.07 -19.19
CA ALA A 184 -3.97 -14.81 -17.94
C ALA A 184 -3.26 -13.67 -17.22
N GLN A 185 -3.98 -12.58 -16.98
CA GLN A 185 -3.43 -11.39 -16.35
C GLN A 185 -3.61 -11.42 -14.84
N VAL A 186 -2.67 -10.82 -14.14
CA VAL A 186 -2.68 -10.70 -12.67
C VAL A 186 -2.96 -9.25 -12.28
N TYR A 187 -3.90 -9.05 -11.39
CA TYR A 187 -4.19 -7.75 -10.81
C TYR A 187 -3.55 -7.60 -9.42
N CYS A 188 -2.57 -6.72 -9.28
CA CYS A 188 -1.96 -6.41 -7.99
C CYS A 188 -2.53 -5.12 -7.41
N HIS A 189 -3.08 -5.17 -6.20
CA HIS A 189 -3.70 -4.00 -5.59
C HIS A 189 -3.39 -3.84 -4.10
N CYS A 190 -3.49 -2.60 -3.67
CA CYS A 190 -3.68 -2.22 -2.27
C CYS A 190 -4.85 -1.22 -2.20
N LYS A 191 -4.93 -0.38 -1.19
CA LYS A 191 -6.00 0.63 -1.08
C LYS A 191 -6.02 1.61 -2.26
N GLY A 192 -4.87 2.15 -2.66
CA GLY A 192 -4.75 3.14 -3.74
C GLY A 192 -3.88 2.72 -4.93
N GLY A 193 -3.27 1.55 -4.91
CA GLY A 193 -2.32 1.15 -5.95
C GLY A 193 -1.04 2.00 -5.99
N HIS A 194 -0.50 2.42 -4.85
CA HIS A 194 0.46 3.52 -4.74
C HIS A 194 1.73 3.20 -3.98
N GLY A 195 1.63 2.34 -2.95
CA GLY A 195 2.74 1.99 -2.08
C GLY A 195 2.96 0.49 -2.04
N ARG A 196 2.17 -0.23 -1.22
CA ARG A 196 2.33 -1.68 -1.00
C ARG A 196 2.36 -2.50 -2.29
N SER A 197 1.34 -2.39 -3.11
CA SER A 197 1.26 -3.08 -4.40
C SER A 197 2.23 -2.52 -5.45
N ALA A 198 2.57 -1.22 -5.38
CA ALA A 198 3.55 -0.64 -6.27
C ALA A 198 4.98 -1.14 -5.98
N ALA A 199 5.32 -1.43 -4.71
CA ALA A 199 6.59 -2.07 -4.37
C ALA A 199 6.69 -3.48 -4.98
N ILE A 200 5.59 -4.26 -4.96
CA ILE A 200 5.53 -5.56 -5.65
C ILE A 200 5.68 -5.39 -7.16
N ALA A 201 5.02 -4.38 -7.75
CA ALA A 201 5.14 -4.12 -9.19
C ALA A 201 6.57 -3.75 -9.61
N ILE A 202 7.31 -2.99 -8.78
CA ILE A 202 8.74 -2.71 -9.00
C ILE A 202 9.55 -4.01 -8.96
N CYS A 203 9.34 -4.86 -7.95
CA CYS A 203 10.02 -6.14 -7.84
C CYS A 203 9.71 -7.07 -9.04
N TRP A 204 8.47 -7.06 -9.52
CA TRP A 204 8.08 -7.76 -10.74
C TRP A 204 8.83 -7.24 -11.97
N LEU A 205 8.89 -5.93 -12.17
CA LEU A 205 9.60 -5.33 -13.29
C LEU A 205 11.10 -5.65 -13.25
N MET A 206 11.73 -5.65 -12.07
CA MET A 206 13.10 -6.09 -11.90
C MET A 206 13.29 -7.57 -12.27
N HIS A 207 12.38 -8.43 -11.80
CA HIS A 207 12.42 -9.87 -12.08
C HIS A 207 12.20 -10.19 -13.55
N LYS A 208 11.13 -9.67 -14.12
CA LYS A 208 10.69 -10.01 -15.49
C LYS A 208 11.54 -9.39 -16.59
N HIS A 209 11.95 -8.13 -16.38
CA HIS A 209 12.63 -7.35 -17.42
C HIS A 209 14.11 -7.10 -17.11
N GLY A 210 14.66 -7.65 -16.02
CA GLY A 210 16.07 -7.48 -15.64
C GLY A 210 16.46 -6.04 -15.26
N LEU A 211 15.48 -5.17 -14.96
CA LEU A 211 15.72 -3.77 -14.63
C LEU A 211 16.40 -3.63 -13.26
N ASP A 212 17.17 -2.57 -13.08
CA ASP A 212 17.60 -2.15 -11.76
C ASP A 212 16.47 -1.42 -11.01
N PRO A 213 16.59 -1.18 -9.69
CA PRO A 213 15.52 -0.56 -8.91
C PRO A 213 15.11 0.84 -9.39
N ILE A 214 16.06 1.65 -9.92
CA ILE A 214 15.80 3.00 -10.40
C ILE A 214 15.02 2.92 -11.71
N GLN A 215 15.48 2.11 -12.65
CA GLN A 215 14.83 1.88 -13.95
C GLN A 215 13.40 1.33 -13.78
N ALA A 216 13.21 0.39 -12.84
CA ALA A 216 11.89 -0.16 -12.53
C ALA A 216 10.94 0.91 -11.96
N GLN A 217 11.43 1.77 -11.09
CA GLN A 217 10.67 2.91 -10.55
C GLN A 217 10.29 3.91 -11.65
N GLU A 218 11.24 4.26 -12.52
CA GLU A 218 11.01 5.21 -13.63
C GLU A 218 9.99 4.66 -14.62
N ARG A 219 10.14 3.40 -15.03
CA ARG A 219 9.18 2.73 -15.91
C ARG A 219 7.78 2.72 -15.30
N LEU A 220 7.67 2.38 -14.02
CA LEU A 220 6.37 2.36 -13.33
C LEU A 220 5.77 3.76 -13.20
N ASN A 221 6.57 4.79 -12.93
CA ASN A 221 6.13 6.18 -12.86
C ASN A 221 5.59 6.70 -14.20
N GLY A 222 6.15 6.24 -15.32
CA GLY A 222 5.64 6.56 -16.66
C GLY A 222 4.25 5.98 -16.96
N ILE A 223 3.87 4.90 -16.25
CA ILE A 223 2.57 4.24 -16.42
C ILE A 223 1.55 4.73 -15.40
N ARG A 224 1.96 4.85 -14.14
CA ARG A 224 1.09 5.19 -13.02
C ARG A 224 1.84 6.00 -11.98
N GLN A 225 1.22 7.09 -11.51
CA GLN A 225 1.77 7.84 -10.39
C GLN A 225 1.78 6.96 -9.13
N VAL A 226 2.98 6.58 -8.66
CA VAL A 226 3.19 5.81 -7.44
C VAL A 226 4.00 6.60 -6.41
N ARG A 227 4.21 6.05 -5.23
CA ARG A 227 5.03 6.70 -4.19
C ARG A 227 6.46 6.91 -4.70
N LYS A 228 6.99 8.11 -4.51
CA LYS A 228 8.38 8.42 -4.81
C LYS A 228 9.32 7.56 -3.95
N LYS A 229 10.46 7.18 -4.50
CA LYS A 229 11.53 6.46 -3.77
C LYS A 229 11.16 5.07 -3.24
N LEU A 230 10.22 4.35 -3.89
CA LEU A 230 9.99 2.93 -3.57
C LEU A 230 11.25 2.10 -3.79
N TYR A 231 12.05 2.46 -4.81
CA TYR A 231 13.32 1.81 -5.14
C TYR A 231 14.37 1.90 -4.01
N GLN A 232 14.21 2.84 -3.07
CA GLN A 232 15.09 3.00 -1.91
C GLN A 232 14.62 2.22 -0.67
N GLN A 233 13.47 1.54 -0.74
CA GLN A 233 13.00 0.76 0.40
C GLN A 233 13.96 -0.41 0.67
N PRO A 234 14.39 -0.61 1.94
CA PRO A 234 15.34 -1.68 2.28
C PRO A 234 14.91 -3.05 1.77
N ASN A 235 13.62 -3.38 1.90
CA ASN A 235 13.09 -4.68 1.47
C ASN A 235 13.10 -4.83 -0.07
N VAL A 236 12.93 -3.76 -0.83
CA VAL A 236 13.02 -3.77 -2.31
C VAL A 236 14.48 -3.97 -2.75
N LEU A 237 15.43 -3.31 -2.07
CA LEU A 237 16.86 -3.48 -2.34
C LEU A 237 17.34 -4.87 -1.96
N GLU A 238 16.86 -5.44 -0.85
CA GLU A 238 17.18 -6.80 -0.44
C GLU A 238 16.61 -7.83 -1.43
N PHE A 239 15.37 -7.63 -1.90
CA PHE A 239 14.80 -8.45 -2.97
C PHE A 239 15.69 -8.43 -4.22
N TYR A 240 16.12 -7.25 -4.67
CA TYR A 240 17.00 -7.11 -5.83
C TYR A 240 18.34 -7.82 -5.65
N ALA A 241 18.96 -7.67 -4.46
CA ALA A 241 20.21 -8.33 -4.16
C ALA A 241 20.08 -9.87 -4.12
N SER A 242 18.99 -10.37 -3.57
CA SER A 242 18.73 -11.83 -3.52
C SER A 242 18.41 -12.44 -4.89
N SER A 243 17.72 -11.69 -5.76
CA SER A 243 17.37 -12.14 -7.10
C SER A 243 18.57 -12.24 -8.07
N LYS A 244 19.69 -11.56 -7.77
CA LYS A 244 20.93 -11.61 -8.55
C LYS A 244 21.90 -12.71 -8.11
N ARG A 245 21.66 -13.38 -6.98
CA ARG A 245 22.53 -14.50 -6.58
C ARG A 245 22.20 -15.69 -7.47
N PRO A 246 23.19 -16.29 -8.16
CA PRO A 246 22.98 -17.54 -8.84
C PRO A 246 22.52 -18.57 -7.81
N VAL A 247 21.51 -19.35 -8.14
CA VAL A 247 21.14 -20.55 -7.36
C VAL A 247 22.33 -21.50 -7.50
N LEU A 248 23.10 -21.67 -6.42
CA LEU A 248 24.21 -22.63 -6.32
C LEU A 248 23.66 -24.05 -6.32
#